data_b1b2041eda7de9d58c1cd68b8b5072aa
#
_entry.id   b1b2041eda7de9d58c1cd68b8b5072aa
#
_cell.length_a   1.000
_cell.length_b   1.000
_cell.length_c   1.000
_cell.angle_alpha   90.00
_cell.angle_beta   90.00
_cell.angle_gamma   90.00
#
_symmetry.space_group_name_H-M   'P 1'
#
loop_
_entity.id
_entity.type
_entity.pdbx_description
1 polymer ?
#
loop_
_entity_poly.entity_id
_entity_poly.type
_entity_poly.pdbx_seq_one_letter_code
_entity_poly.pdbx_strand_id
1 'polypeptide(L)'
;MNQTPLNTEKFQRKAVKVEEAQSRIASYAQQGEREDVGLEQAHGRYLAMDLTAPHPYPRFRRSGMDGYAILASDTEVCSTGQEIWLHVIDEIPCGTVSDKRVETGMAVRIMTGAQLPEGADTVVMLEATQLREENGQTYVGLKKRMEVGKNVTQIGHEIKEGQLLLSKGTCVGAGHVSVLATFGVHRVPVYKKPRVAVFSTGSELLAVDEPLQPGKIRNSNTYMLASQIREAGGEPFILQAIHDDLNLARASVREAIAAYDIVVTSGGVSVGDFDIMGDLVRQKDVNMLFNKVTMRPGSVTTAAVIDGKLLFALSGNPGACFVGCELFVRPTIQMMLSSAHPYLQTWTAKLGADYTKVNNYTRFVRSSLEIRSGQVYAIPARVDESSAMVTIKDSDCLIVVPPTTEGLHEGEEVHVLVLQGGQVM
;
A
#
# COMPACT_ATOMS: atom_id res chain seq x y z
N MET A 1 31.17 42.39 32.15
CA MET A 1 30.55 41.20 31.52
C MET A 1 29.14 41.58 31.11
N ASN A 2 28.97 42.05 29.88
CA ASN A 2 27.65 42.40 29.35
C ASN A 2 26.95 41.08 28.89
N GLN A 3 25.99 40.62 29.65
CA GLN A 3 25.08 39.60 29.19
C GLN A 3 24.14 40.24 28.15
N THR A 4 24.34 39.89 26.89
CA THR A 4 23.36 40.18 25.82
C THR A 4 22.02 39.54 26.22
N PRO A 5 20.89 40.27 26.22
CA PRO A 5 19.60 39.67 26.59
C PRO A 5 19.28 38.58 25.61
N LEU A 6 18.98 37.38 26.12
CA LEU A 6 18.47 36.23 25.34
C LEU A 6 17.25 36.71 24.53
N ASN A 7 17.35 36.65 23.20
CA ASN A 7 16.29 37.05 22.29
C ASN A 7 15.12 36.10 22.47
N THR A 8 14.18 36.45 23.37
CA THR A 8 13.02 35.64 23.76
C THR A 8 12.05 35.34 22.58
N GLU A 9 12.09 36.14 21.52
CA GLU A 9 11.28 35.88 20.31
C GLU A 9 11.73 34.64 19.54
N LYS A 10 13.00 34.23 19.64
CA LYS A 10 13.56 33.03 19.00
C LYS A 10 12.89 31.75 19.50
N PHE A 11 12.25 31.76 20.66
CA PHE A 11 11.66 30.61 21.33
C PHE A 11 10.12 30.54 21.29
N GLN A 12 9.44 31.53 20.71
CA GLN A 12 7.97 31.52 20.59
C GLN A 12 7.52 30.62 19.44
N ARG A 13 7.51 29.29 19.69
CA ARG A 13 6.95 28.33 18.76
C ARG A 13 5.47 28.06 19.10
N LYS A 14 4.53 28.44 18.23
CA LYS A 14 3.11 28.08 18.36
C LYS A 14 2.93 26.64 17.93
N ALA A 15 2.58 25.77 18.88
CA ALA A 15 2.33 24.37 18.60
C ALA A 15 0.97 24.19 17.90
N VAL A 16 0.92 23.33 16.88
CA VAL A 16 -0.30 22.89 16.19
C VAL A 16 -0.61 21.44 16.55
N LYS A 17 -1.85 21.00 16.39
CA LYS A 17 -2.22 19.58 16.51
C LYS A 17 -1.70 18.79 15.31
N VAL A 18 -1.60 17.46 15.45
CA VAL A 18 -1.13 16.58 14.35
C VAL A 18 -2.05 16.70 13.13
N GLU A 19 -3.36 16.68 13.35
CA GLU A 19 -4.36 16.77 12.28
C GLU A 19 -4.29 18.12 11.55
N GLU A 20 -4.04 19.21 12.29
CA GLU A 20 -3.86 20.54 11.71
C GLU A 20 -2.56 20.59 10.89
N ALA A 21 -1.48 20.02 11.40
CA ALA A 21 -0.20 19.93 10.69
C ALA A 21 -0.35 19.15 9.37
N GLN A 22 -1.03 18.00 9.42
CA GLN A 22 -1.33 17.19 8.24
C GLN A 22 -2.20 17.93 7.23
N SER A 23 -3.23 18.64 7.68
CA SER A 23 -4.08 19.46 6.81
C SER A 23 -3.31 20.58 6.10
N ARG A 24 -2.39 21.26 6.81
CA ARG A 24 -1.52 22.29 6.22
C ARG A 24 -0.58 21.71 5.16
N ILE A 25 0.02 20.54 5.40
CA ILE A 25 0.86 19.83 4.44
C ILE A 25 0.05 19.41 3.20
N ALA A 26 -1.15 18.85 3.40
CA ALA A 26 -2.00 18.35 2.32
C ALA A 26 -2.31 19.42 1.26
N SER A 27 -2.37 20.72 1.66
CA SER A 27 -2.60 21.82 0.75
C SER A 27 -1.46 22.05 -0.26
N TYR A 28 -0.28 21.42 -0.03
CA TYR A 28 0.90 21.54 -0.88
C TYR A 28 1.36 20.20 -1.46
N ALA A 29 0.73 19.09 -1.09
CA ALA A 29 1.01 17.77 -1.65
C ALA A 29 0.36 17.67 -3.05
N GLN A 30 1.06 18.18 -4.07
CA GLN A 30 0.57 18.15 -5.45
C GLN A 30 0.66 16.74 -6.03
N GLN A 31 -0.37 16.36 -6.80
CA GLN A 31 -0.39 15.09 -7.53
C GLN A 31 0.82 14.98 -8.47
N GLY A 32 1.48 13.83 -8.46
CA GLY A 32 2.64 13.55 -9.30
C GLY A 32 2.29 13.41 -10.79
N GLU A 33 3.32 13.44 -11.63
CA GLU A 33 3.20 13.18 -13.06
C GLU A 33 2.91 11.71 -13.35
N ARG A 34 2.28 11.45 -14.49
CA ARG A 34 2.04 10.10 -15.02
C ARG A 34 3.24 9.60 -15.84
N GLU A 35 3.46 8.28 -15.80
CA GLU A 35 4.29 7.53 -16.72
C GLU A 35 3.65 6.19 -17.07
N ASP A 36 4.10 5.54 -18.16
CA ASP A 36 3.65 4.21 -18.51
C ASP A 36 4.81 3.22 -18.31
N VAL A 37 4.60 2.22 -17.44
CA VAL A 37 5.60 1.18 -17.14
C VAL A 37 5.20 -0.18 -17.75
N GLY A 38 6.16 -1.09 -17.92
CA GLY A 38 5.87 -2.48 -18.27
C GLY A 38 5.06 -3.16 -17.15
N LEU A 39 4.23 -4.16 -17.52
CA LEU A 39 3.40 -4.88 -16.57
C LEU A 39 4.21 -5.52 -15.43
N GLU A 40 5.39 -6.06 -15.73
CA GLU A 40 6.32 -6.64 -14.77
C GLU A 40 6.91 -5.63 -13.77
N GLN A 41 6.84 -4.33 -14.09
CA GLN A 41 7.31 -3.22 -13.25
C GLN A 41 6.16 -2.52 -12.52
N ALA A 42 4.91 -2.96 -12.74
CA ALA A 42 3.72 -2.31 -12.20
C ALA A 42 3.48 -2.62 -10.72
N HIS A 43 3.97 -3.73 -10.20
CA HIS A 43 3.78 -4.11 -8.80
C HIS A 43 4.32 -3.02 -7.85
N GLY A 44 3.51 -2.65 -6.86
CA GLY A 44 3.82 -1.58 -5.90
C GLY A 44 3.73 -0.15 -6.46
N ARG A 45 3.30 0.01 -7.73
CA ARG A 45 3.05 1.32 -8.33
C ARG A 45 1.58 1.73 -8.12
N TYR A 46 1.29 3.01 -8.24
CA TYR A 46 -0.06 3.56 -8.07
C TYR A 46 -0.65 3.96 -9.42
N LEU A 47 -1.83 3.47 -9.75
CA LEU A 47 -2.51 3.75 -11.01
C LEU A 47 -2.81 5.25 -11.17
N ALA A 48 -2.48 5.81 -12.32
CA ALA A 48 -2.65 7.23 -12.63
C ALA A 48 -4.02 7.54 -13.28
N MET A 49 -4.79 6.52 -13.61
CA MET A 49 -6.14 6.65 -14.17
C MET A 49 -6.99 5.40 -13.90
N ASP A 50 -8.30 5.55 -14.05
CA ASP A 50 -9.21 4.41 -14.05
C ASP A 50 -8.98 3.53 -15.27
N LEU A 51 -9.04 2.23 -15.07
CA LEU A 51 -8.97 1.22 -16.14
C LEU A 51 -10.30 0.48 -16.21
N THR A 52 -10.87 0.40 -17.40
CA THR A 52 -12.13 -0.31 -17.65
C THR A 52 -11.90 -1.56 -18.49
N ALA A 53 -12.80 -2.53 -18.38
CA ALA A 53 -12.75 -3.77 -19.14
C ALA A 53 -12.96 -3.48 -20.65
N PRO A 54 -11.97 -3.74 -21.53
CA PRO A 54 -12.10 -3.50 -22.98
C PRO A 54 -12.98 -4.55 -23.67
N HIS A 55 -13.34 -5.61 -22.99
CA HIS A 55 -14.23 -6.67 -23.43
C HIS A 55 -14.80 -7.40 -22.21
N PRO A 56 -15.88 -8.18 -22.35
CA PRO A 56 -16.41 -8.98 -21.24
C PRO A 56 -15.45 -10.12 -20.85
N TYR A 57 -15.54 -10.60 -19.61
CA TYR A 57 -14.81 -11.79 -19.17
C TYR A 57 -15.75 -12.76 -18.42
N PRO A 58 -15.78 -14.05 -18.80
CA PRO A 58 -15.10 -14.61 -19.98
C PRO A 58 -15.67 -14.06 -21.31
N ARG A 59 -14.86 -14.14 -22.38
CA ARG A 59 -15.23 -13.64 -23.72
C ARG A 59 -16.16 -14.57 -24.50
N PHE A 60 -16.25 -15.84 -24.08
CA PHE A 60 -17.09 -16.88 -24.67
C PHE A 60 -17.72 -17.72 -23.58
N ARG A 61 -18.81 -18.42 -23.91
CA ARG A 61 -19.39 -19.41 -23.02
C ARG A 61 -18.40 -20.55 -22.83
N ARG A 62 -18.07 -20.92 -21.60
CA ARG A 62 -17.09 -21.97 -21.29
C ARG A 62 -17.64 -23.04 -20.40
N SER A 63 -17.14 -24.27 -20.56
CA SER A 63 -17.47 -25.35 -19.66
C SER A 63 -16.95 -25.11 -18.26
N GLY A 64 -17.78 -25.31 -17.25
CA GLY A 64 -17.38 -25.29 -15.84
C GLY A 64 -16.84 -26.63 -15.34
N MET A 65 -16.96 -27.71 -16.13
CA MET A 65 -16.60 -29.07 -15.77
C MET A 65 -16.00 -29.81 -16.95
N ASP A 66 -15.24 -30.87 -16.68
CA ASP A 66 -14.89 -31.89 -17.66
C ASP A 66 -16.14 -32.74 -17.91
N GLY A 67 -16.51 -32.91 -19.16
CA GLY A 67 -17.78 -33.61 -19.46
C GLY A 67 -18.13 -33.63 -20.92
N TYR A 68 -19.45 -33.58 -21.17
CA TYR A 68 -20.03 -33.57 -22.49
C TYR A 68 -20.96 -32.38 -22.68
N ALA A 69 -20.66 -31.54 -23.68
CA ALA A 69 -21.54 -30.46 -24.13
C ALA A 69 -22.66 -31.04 -24.99
N ILE A 70 -23.90 -30.73 -24.63
CA ILE A 70 -25.12 -31.32 -25.23
C ILE A 70 -26.22 -30.26 -25.33
N LEU A 71 -27.33 -30.62 -25.98
CA LEU A 71 -28.60 -29.93 -25.85
C LEU A 71 -29.34 -30.43 -24.60
N ALA A 72 -29.75 -29.56 -23.70
CA ALA A 72 -30.52 -29.92 -22.50
C ALA A 72 -31.84 -30.58 -22.85
N SER A 73 -32.48 -30.19 -23.98
CA SER A 73 -33.74 -30.76 -24.49
C SER A 73 -33.64 -32.25 -24.75
N ASP A 74 -32.48 -32.77 -25.18
CA ASP A 74 -32.29 -34.21 -25.42
C ASP A 74 -32.50 -35.04 -24.14
N THR A 75 -32.28 -34.42 -22.97
CA THR A 75 -32.38 -35.11 -21.67
C THR A 75 -33.81 -35.11 -21.09
N GLU A 76 -34.81 -34.54 -21.76
CA GLU A 76 -36.18 -34.44 -21.22
C GLU A 76 -36.79 -35.84 -20.92
N VAL A 77 -36.52 -36.84 -21.74
CA VAL A 77 -36.97 -38.20 -21.56
C VAL A 77 -36.42 -38.85 -20.28
N CYS A 78 -35.29 -38.37 -19.77
CA CYS A 78 -34.70 -38.85 -18.51
C CYS A 78 -35.59 -38.52 -17.30
N SER A 79 -36.53 -37.57 -17.41
CA SER A 79 -37.52 -37.27 -16.35
C SER A 79 -38.49 -38.45 -16.11
N THR A 80 -38.66 -39.33 -17.08
CA THR A 80 -39.49 -40.53 -16.98
C THR A 80 -38.72 -41.78 -16.56
N GLY A 81 -37.41 -41.64 -16.22
CA GLY A 81 -36.53 -42.75 -15.85
C GLY A 81 -35.89 -43.48 -17.04
N GLN A 82 -36.07 -42.96 -18.26
CA GLN A 82 -35.42 -43.51 -19.46
C GLN A 82 -33.98 -42.97 -19.57
N GLU A 83 -33.09 -43.83 -20.06
CA GLU A 83 -31.72 -43.47 -20.40
C GLU A 83 -31.64 -43.05 -21.87
N ILE A 84 -30.87 -42.03 -22.18
CA ILE A 84 -30.56 -41.61 -23.55
C ILE A 84 -29.10 -41.86 -23.89
N TRP A 85 -28.81 -42.09 -25.16
CA TRP A 85 -27.47 -42.24 -25.70
C TRP A 85 -27.26 -41.24 -26.81
N LEU A 86 -26.23 -40.36 -26.66
CA LEU A 86 -25.91 -39.33 -27.62
C LEU A 86 -24.59 -39.68 -28.32
N HIS A 87 -24.53 -39.49 -29.63
CA HIS A 87 -23.34 -39.72 -30.44
C HIS A 87 -22.28 -38.65 -30.14
N VAL A 88 -21.06 -39.06 -29.73
CA VAL A 88 -19.93 -38.14 -29.47
C VAL A 88 -19.29 -37.83 -30.80
N ILE A 89 -19.51 -36.60 -31.29
CA ILE A 89 -19.08 -36.17 -32.64
C ILE A 89 -17.70 -35.51 -32.66
N ASP A 90 -17.20 -35.03 -31.47
CA ASP A 90 -15.94 -34.33 -31.34
C ASP A 90 -15.41 -34.33 -29.89
N GLU A 91 -14.14 -33.90 -29.73
CA GLU A 91 -13.49 -33.65 -28.45
C GLU A 91 -12.77 -32.31 -28.47
N ILE A 92 -13.07 -31.45 -27.46
CA ILE A 92 -12.53 -30.08 -27.35
C ILE A 92 -11.63 -30.00 -26.12
N PRO A 93 -10.29 -30.11 -26.29
CA PRO A 93 -9.35 -29.74 -25.23
C PRO A 93 -9.28 -28.22 -25.04
N CYS A 94 -8.74 -27.76 -23.90
CA CYS A 94 -8.53 -26.34 -23.68
C CYS A 94 -7.66 -25.71 -24.77
N GLY A 95 -8.05 -24.50 -25.22
CA GLY A 95 -7.32 -23.74 -26.25
C GLY A 95 -7.74 -24.09 -27.68
N THR A 96 -8.68 -24.99 -27.89
CA THR A 96 -9.27 -25.30 -29.20
C THR A 96 -10.75 -24.95 -29.25
N VAL A 97 -11.28 -24.83 -30.45
CA VAL A 97 -12.70 -24.57 -30.72
C VAL A 97 -13.18 -25.65 -31.72
N SER A 98 -14.33 -26.24 -31.45
CA SER A 98 -14.95 -27.13 -32.43
C SER A 98 -15.60 -26.33 -33.55
N ASP A 99 -15.44 -26.80 -34.79
CA ASP A 99 -16.14 -26.32 -35.97
C ASP A 99 -17.47 -27.07 -36.18
N LYS A 100 -17.73 -28.10 -35.35
CA LYS A 100 -18.95 -28.88 -35.40
C LYS A 100 -20.05 -28.26 -34.54
N ARG A 101 -21.27 -28.30 -35.05
CA ARG A 101 -22.48 -27.90 -34.34
C ARG A 101 -23.08 -29.09 -33.62
N VAL A 102 -23.49 -28.92 -32.38
CA VAL A 102 -24.23 -29.91 -31.62
C VAL A 102 -25.70 -29.83 -32.02
N GLU A 103 -26.24 -30.92 -32.55
CA GLU A 103 -27.66 -31.09 -32.88
C GLU A 103 -28.29 -32.19 -32.01
N THR A 104 -29.60 -32.34 -32.07
CA THR A 104 -30.33 -33.38 -31.32
C THR A 104 -29.71 -34.76 -31.51
N GLY A 105 -29.46 -35.49 -30.44
CA GLY A 105 -28.83 -36.81 -30.45
C GLY A 105 -27.28 -36.75 -30.47
N MET A 106 -26.66 -35.57 -30.42
CA MET A 106 -25.20 -35.39 -30.48
C MET A 106 -24.65 -34.88 -29.17
N ALA A 107 -23.37 -35.17 -28.91
CA ALA A 107 -22.58 -34.67 -27.79
C ALA A 107 -21.16 -34.35 -28.26
N VAL A 108 -20.51 -33.42 -27.59
CA VAL A 108 -19.09 -33.11 -27.76
C VAL A 108 -18.37 -33.27 -26.42
N ARG A 109 -17.31 -34.06 -26.42
CA ARG A 109 -16.45 -34.19 -25.26
C ARG A 109 -15.76 -32.84 -25.01
N ILE A 110 -15.84 -32.30 -23.80
CA ILE A 110 -15.32 -30.95 -23.47
C ILE A 110 -14.56 -30.94 -22.15
N MET A 111 -13.47 -30.18 -22.11
CA MET A 111 -12.67 -29.95 -20.91
C MET A 111 -13.09 -28.67 -20.18
N THR A 112 -12.85 -28.61 -18.88
CA THR A 112 -13.09 -27.42 -18.06
C THR A 112 -12.39 -26.21 -18.65
N GLY A 113 -13.10 -25.09 -18.79
CA GLY A 113 -12.57 -23.85 -19.35
C GLY A 113 -12.60 -23.78 -20.89
N ALA A 114 -12.82 -24.88 -21.60
CA ALA A 114 -12.93 -24.87 -23.06
C ALA A 114 -14.21 -24.15 -23.52
N GLN A 115 -14.15 -23.54 -24.70
CA GLN A 115 -15.29 -22.86 -25.30
C GLN A 115 -16.38 -23.84 -25.66
N LEU A 116 -17.62 -23.51 -25.24
CA LEU A 116 -18.80 -24.33 -25.56
C LEU A 116 -19.03 -24.32 -27.08
N PRO A 117 -19.22 -25.52 -27.73
CA PRO A 117 -19.46 -25.58 -29.15
C PRO A 117 -20.83 -24.98 -29.51
N GLU A 118 -20.96 -24.58 -30.77
CA GLU A 118 -22.24 -24.07 -31.27
C GLU A 118 -23.36 -25.14 -31.14
N GLY A 119 -24.57 -24.73 -30.81
CA GLY A 119 -25.70 -25.60 -30.58
C GLY A 119 -25.83 -26.05 -29.12
N ALA A 120 -24.75 -26.43 -28.45
CA ALA A 120 -24.81 -26.88 -27.07
C ALA A 120 -25.23 -25.74 -26.10
N ASP A 121 -26.02 -26.11 -25.09
CA ASP A 121 -26.50 -25.15 -24.06
C ASP A 121 -26.28 -25.62 -22.63
N THR A 122 -25.78 -26.86 -22.41
CA THR A 122 -25.46 -27.41 -21.09
C THR A 122 -24.26 -28.35 -21.16
N VAL A 123 -23.66 -28.64 -20.01
CA VAL A 123 -22.57 -29.61 -19.87
C VAL A 123 -22.88 -30.60 -18.78
N VAL A 124 -22.80 -31.89 -19.13
CA VAL A 124 -22.91 -32.99 -18.17
C VAL A 124 -21.52 -33.41 -17.73
N MET A 125 -21.27 -33.49 -16.42
CA MET A 125 -20.00 -33.92 -15.89
C MET A 125 -19.71 -35.39 -16.19
N LEU A 126 -18.46 -35.78 -16.35
CA LEU A 126 -18.02 -37.13 -16.65
C LEU A 126 -18.59 -38.17 -15.70
N GLU A 127 -18.57 -37.85 -14.41
CA GLU A 127 -18.97 -38.74 -13.33
C GLU A 127 -20.48 -39.10 -13.39
N ALA A 128 -21.26 -38.35 -14.16
CA ALA A 128 -22.69 -38.56 -14.36
C ALA A 128 -23.03 -39.28 -15.68
N THR A 129 -22.02 -39.78 -16.39
CA THR A 129 -22.16 -40.37 -17.73
C THR A 129 -21.67 -41.81 -17.79
N GLN A 130 -22.10 -42.54 -18.81
CA GLN A 130 -21.58 -43.85 -19.18
C GLN A 130 -21.16 -43.82 -20.65
N LEU A 131 -20.18 -44.63 -21.02
CA LEU A 131 -19.71 -44.71 -22.42
C LEU A 131 -20.05 -46.05 -23.02
N ARG A 132 -20.35 -46.02 -24.29
CA ARG A 132 -20.57 -47.21 -25.12
C ARG A 132 -19.93 -46.98 -26.49
N GLU A 133 -19.24 -48.00 -26.99
CA GLU A 133 -18.78 -48.04 -28.38
C GLU A 133 -19.70 -48.96 -29.21
N GLU A 134 -20.13 -48.49 -30.35
CA GLU A 134 -20.97 -49.23 -31.27
C GLU A 134 -20.61 -48.88 -32.72
N ASN A 135 -20.26 -49.86 -33.53
CA ASN A 135 -19.88 -49.72 -34.94
C ASN A 135 -18.71 -48.70 -35.16
N GLY A 136 -17.76 -48.62 -34.22
CA GLY A 136 -16.63 -47.67 -34.28
C GLY A 136 -16.99 -46.24 -33.93
N GLN A 137 -18.18 -46.01 -33.39
CA GLN A 137 -18.64 -44.70 -32.89
C GLN A 137 -18.81 -44.74 -31.36
N THR A 138 -18.48 -43.63 -30.71
CA THR A 138 -18.62 -43.48 -29.27
C THR A 138 -19.94 -42.81 -28.94
N TYR A 139 -20.63 -43.34 -27.96
CA TYR A 139 -21.88 -42.79 -27.44
C TYR A 139 -21.77 -42.54 -25.94
N VAL A 140 -22.33 -41.40 -25.48
CA VAL A 140 -22.45 -41.07 -24.06
C VAL A 140 -23.87 -41.28 -23.56
N GLY A 141 -24.02 -42.05 -22.49
CA GLY A 141 -25.30 -42.40 -21.85
C GLY A 141 -25.60 -41.46 -20.67
N LEU A 142 -26.83 -40.97 -20.61
CA LEU A 142 -27.31 -40.02 -19.60
C LEU A 142 -28.61 -40.53 -18.96
N LYS A 143 -28.70 -40.37 -17.62
CA LYS A 143 -29.86 -40.86 -16.81
C LYS A 143 -30.63 -39.74 -16.12
N LYS A 144 -30.13 -38.50 -16.18
CA LYS A 144 -30.73 -37.35 -15.49
C LYS A 144 -31.08 -36.26 -16.48
N ARG A 145 -32.23 -35.63 -16.27
CA ARG A 145 -32.60 -34.40 -16.97
C ARG A 145 -31.62 -33.27 -16.59
N MET A 146 -31.18 -32.53 -17.59
CA MET A 146 -30.32 -31.35 -17.44
C MET A 146 -31.12 -30.08 -17.71
N GLU A 147 -30.76 -29.03 -17.02
CA GLU A 147 -31.28 -27.69 -17.24
C GLU A 147 -30.38 -26.91 -18.19
N VAL A 148 -30.97 -26.04 -19.00
CA VAL A 148 -30.21 -25.11 -19.86
C VAL A 148 -29.28 -24.25 -19.01
N GLY A 149 -28.05 -24.12 -19.44
CA GLY A 149 -27.01 -23.31 -18.74
C GLY A 149 -26.31 -24.04 -17.59
N LYS A 150 -26.73 -25.29 -17.26
CA LYS A 150 -26.06 -26.05 -16.19
C LYS A 150 -24.58 -26.31 -16.54
N ASN A 151 -23.68 -26.04 -15.61
CA ASN A 151 -22.23 -26.17 -15.77
C ASN A 151 -21.64 -25.34 -16.93
N VAL A 152 -22.31 -24.26 -17.34
CA VAL A 152 -21.86 -23.34 -18.37
C VAL A 152 -21.63 -21.94 -17.76
N THR A 153 -20.41 -21.45 -17.82
CA THR A 153 -20.12 -20.06 -17.46
C THR A 153 -20.46 -19.15 -18.65
N GLN A 154 -21.34 -18.19 -18.41
CA GLN A 154 -21.81 -17.26 -19.45
C GLN A 154 -20.79 -16.17 -19.76
N ILE A 155 -20.89 -15.57 -20.96
CA ILE A 155 -20.09 -14.40 -21.35
C ILE A 155 -20.32 -13.26 -20.35
N GLY A 156 -19.24 -12.63 -19.92
CA GLY A 156 -19.30 -11.47 -19.01
C GLY A 156 -19.79 -11.83 -17.60
N HIS A 157 -19.70 -13.09 -17.20
CA HIS A 157 -20.12 -13.53 -15.86
C HIS A 157 -19.35 -12.82 -14.75
N GLU A 158 -18.05 -12.59 -14.94
CA GLU A 158 -17.21 -11.91 -13.96
C GLU A 158 -17.23 -10.40 -14.12
N ILE A 159 -17.15 -9.91 -15.37
CA ILE A 159 -17.21 -8.49 -15.68
C ILE A 159 -17.71 -8.27 -17.11
N LYS A 160 -18.49 -7.21 -17.29
CA LYS A 160 -18.98 -6.78 -18.61
C LYS A 160 -18.05 -5.74 -19.22
N GLU A 161 -18.07 -5.61 -20.53
CA GLU A 161 -17.37 -4.55 -21.25
C GLU A 161 -17.74 -3.16 -20.69
N GLY A 162 -16.75 -2.28 -20.57
CA GLY A 162 -16.90 -0.92 -20.06
C GLY A 162 -16.98 -0.80 -18.54
N GLN A 163 -17.12 -1.89 -17.79
CA GLN A 163 -17.12 -1.83 -16.32
C GLN A 163 -15.72 -1.51 -15.80
N LEU A 164 -15.67 -0.81 -14.66
CA LEU A 164 -14.43 -0.47 -13.97
C LEU A 164 -13.70 -1.72 -13.51
N LEU A 165 -12.45 -1.88 -13.94
CA LEU A 165 -11.52 -2.93 -13.51
C LEU A 165 -10.74 -2.49 -12.29
N LEU A 166 -10.08 -1.36 -12.38
CA LEU A 166 -9.19 -0.82 -11.35
C LEU A 166 -9.33 0.70 -11.31
N SER A 167 -9.43 1.24 -10.11
CA SER A 167 -9.55 2.68 -9.90
C SER A 167 -8.18 3.38 -9.89
N LYS A 168 -8.15 4.62 -10.32
CA LYS A 168 -7.05 5.56 -10.10
C LYS A 168 -6.64 5.55 -8.62
N GLY A 169 -5.34 5.64 -8.34
CA GLY A 169 -4.79 5.64 -6.97
C GLY A 169 -4.70 4.25 -6.33
N THR A 170 -5.12 3.18 -7.03
CA THR A 170 -4.93 1.81 -6.57
C THR A 170 -3.43 1.45 -6.58
N CYS A 171 -2.91 0.98 -5.46
CA CYS A 171 -1.59 0.34 -5.40
C CYS A 171 -1.67 -1.05 -6.05
N VAL A 172 -0.88 -1.26 -7.09
CA VAL A 172 -0.90 -2.48 -7.91
C VAL A 172 -0.28 -3.65 -7.14
N GLY A 173 -1.09 -4.58 -6.67
CA GLY A 173 -0.67 -5.84 -6.06
C GLY A 173 -0.73 -7.02 -7.05
N ALA A 174 -0.40 -8.24 -6.58
CA ALA A 174 -0.34 -9.44 -7.42
C ALA A 174 -1.67 -9.74 -8.13
N GLY A 175 -2.82 -9.64 -7.44
CA GLY A 175 -4.14 -9.83 -8.06
C GLY A 175 -4.44 -8.80 -9.14
N HIS A 176 -4.02 -7.54 -8.95
CA HIS A 176 -4.18 -6.49 -9.95
C HIS A 176 -3.34 -6.77 -11.21
N VAL A 177 -2.09 -7.25 -11.04
CA VAL A 177 -1.23 -7.67 -12.18
C VAL A 177 -1.90 -8.79 -12.98
N SER A 178 -2.50 -9.79 -12.31
CA SER A 178 -3.24 -10.87 -12.97
C SER A 178 -4.41 -10.34 -13.80
N VAL A 179 -5.19 -9.41 -13.25
CA VAL A 179 -6.30 -8.76 -13.96
C VAL A 179 -5.78 -7.99 -15.18
N LEU A 180 -4.75 -7.16 -15.00
CA LEU A 180 -4.14 -6.38 -16.11
C LEU A 180 -3.65 -7.31 -17.23
N ALA A 181 -2.99 -8.42 -16.88
CA ALA A 181 -2.53 -9.44 -17.85
C ALA A 181 -3.71 -10.08 -18.59
N THR A 182 -4.78 -10.45 -17.88
CA THR A 182 -5.98 -11.05 -18.48
C THR A 182 -6.61 -10.15 -19.55
N PHE A 183 -6.58 -8.83 -19.34
CA PHE A 183 -7.12 -7.85 -20.27
C PHE A 183 -6.10 -7.29 -21.26
N GLY A 184 -4.87 -7.83 -21.30
CA GLY A 184 -3.83 -7.46 -22.26
C GLY A 184 -3.20 -6.09 -22.02
N VAL A 185 -3.30 -5.56 -20.79
CA VAL A 185 -2.69 -4.27 -20.43
C VAL A 185 -1.20 -4.48 -20.17
N HIS A 186 -0.39 -4.37 -21.22
CA HIS A 186 1.08 -4.54 -21.14
C HIS A 186 1.84 -3.25 -20.78
N ARG A 187 1.22 -2.08 -20.99
CA ARG A 187 1.71 -0.78 -20.54
C ARG A 187 0.73 -0.22 -19.52
N VAL A 188 1.19 -0.06 -18.29
CA VAL A 188 0.36 0.31 -17.14
C VAL A 188 0.59 1.78 -16.83
N PRO A 189 -0.46 2.63 -16.89
CA PRO A 189 -0.37 4.04 -16.54
C PRO A 189 -0.29 4.21 -15.03
N VAL A 190 0.85 4.67 -14.54
CA VAL A 190 1.09 4.85 -13.11
C VAL A 190 1.62 6.26 -12.81
N TYR A 191 1.54 6.66 -11.56
CA TYR A 191 2.23 7.87 -11.10
C TYR A 191 3.74 7.62 -11.02
N LYS A 192 4.54 8.62 -11.41
CA LYS A 192 5.97 8.63 -11.13
C LYS A 192 6.18 8.59 -9.61
N LYS A 193 7.19 7.85 -9.18
CA LYS A 193 7.58 7.85 -7.76
C LYS A 193 8.10 9.22 -7.38
N PRO A 194 7.56 9.87 -6.32
CA PRO A 194 8.12 11.12 -5.82
C PRO A 194 9.59 10.94 -5.45
N ARG A 195 10.46 11.81 -5.97
CA ARG A 195 11.90 11.82 -5.70
C ARG A 195 12.15 12.59 -4.41
N VAL A 196 12.67 11.92 -3.40
CA VAL A 196 12.82 12.48 -2.05
C VAL A 196 14.30 12.56 -1.68
N ALA A 197 14.83 13.77 -1.55
CA ALA A 197 16.16 13.99 -1.01
C ALA A 197 16.17 13.80 0.51
N VAL A 198 17.11 13.03 1.02
CA VAL A 198 17.27 12.73 2.45
C VAL A 198 18.69 13.04 2.88
N PHE A 199 18.86 13.90 3.86
CA PHE A 199 20.15 14.10 4.50
C PHE A 199 20.02 14.46 5.98
N SER A 200 21.09 14.28 6.73
CA SER A 200 21.17 14.69 8.13
C SER A 200 22.15 15.82 8.32
N THR A 201 21.93 16.57 9.40
CA THR A 201 22.83 17.60 9.89
C THR A 201 23.36 17.16 11.25
N GLY A 202 24.61 17.45 11.51
CA GLY A 202 25.26 17.18 12.79
C GLY A 202 26.73 16.81 12.61
N SER A 203 27.59 17.52 13.30
CA SER A 203 29.02 17.27 13.29
C SER A 203 29.44 15.98 14.03
N GLU A 204 28.52 15.38 14.79
CA GLU A 204 28.70 14.11 15.49
C GLU A 204 28.57 12.89 14.59
N LEU A 205 28.05 13.04 13.35
CA LEU A 205 27.70 11.92 12.48
C LEU A 205 28.91 11.36 11.72
N LEU A 206 29.02 10.04 11.75
CA LEU A 206 29.96 9.23 10.96
C LEU A 206 29.23 8.48 9.85
N ALA A 207 29.93 8.17 8.76
CA ALA A 207 29.43 7.21 7.78
C ALA A 207 29.30 5.80 8.43
N VAL A 208 28.49 4.92 7.81
CA VAL A 208 28.18 3.61 8.39
C VAL A 208 29.42 2.71 8.50
N ASP A 209 30.33 2.84 7.55
CA ASP A 209 31.57 2.08 7.42
C ASP A 209 32.76 2.69 8.19
N GLU A 210 32.62 3.93 8.68
CA GLU A 210 33.68 4.55 9.47
C GLU A 210 33.84 3.92 10.86
N PRO A 211 35.07 3.80 11.38
CA PRO A 211 35.32 3.38 12.74
C PRO A 211 34.69 4.34 13.76
N LEU A 212 34.14 3.79 14.85
CA LEU A 212 33.61 4.62 15.93
C LEU A 212 34.69 5.48 16.57
N GLN A 213 34.37 6.72 16.83
CA GLN A 213 35.23 7.73 17.47
C GLN A 213 34.55 8.24 18.75
N PRO A 214 35.31 8.67 19.76
CA PRO A 214 34.73 9.28 20.96
C PRO A 214 33.82 10.46 20.62
N GLY A 215 32.60 10.49 21.18
CA GLY A 215 31.63 11.55 20.95
C GLY A 215 30.94 11.55 19.59
N LYS A 216 31.22 10.54 18.74
CA LYS A 216 30.59 10.38 17.42
C LYS A 216 29.64 9.20 17.39
N ILE A 217 28.64 9.29 16.52
CA ILE A 217 27.66 8.22 16.26
C ILE A 217 27.52 8.01 14.75
N ARG A 218 27.12 6.81 14.32
CA ARG A 218 26.83 6.55 12.91
C ARG A 218 25.50 7.15 12.49
N ASN A 219 25.46 7.70 11.27
CA ASN A 219 24.24 8.22 10.67
C ASN A 219 23.29 7.04 10.33
N SER A 220 22.33 6.76 11.19
CA SER A 220 21.30 5.72 10.99
C SER A 220 19.99 6.29 10.45
N ASN A 221 19.68 7.54 10.78
CA ASN A 221 18.39 8.13 10.42
C ASN A 221 18.17 8.25 8.91
N THR A 222 19.18 8.60 8.12
CA THR A 222 19.01 8.72 6.66
C THR A 222 18.68 7.38 6.01
N TYR A 223 19.23 6.27 6.48
CA TYR A 223 18.93 4.94 5.97
C TYR A 223 17.54 4.47 6.40
N MET A 224 17.14 4.76 7.63
CA MET A 224 15.79 4.52 8.13
C MET A 224 14.75 5.30 7.33
N LEU A 225 14.95 6.61 7.16
CA LEU A 225 14.09 7.48 6.35
C LEU A 225 14.00 7.00 4.91
N ALA A 226 15.13 6.62 4.29
CA ALA A 226 15.13 6.09 2.93
C ALA A 226 14.30 4.80 2.81
N SER A 227 14.30 3.94 3.84
CA SER A 227 13.47 2.73 3.87
C SER A 227 11.98 3.08 3.99
N GLN A 228 11.61 3.96 4.92
CA GLN A 228 10.23 4.42 5.10
C GLN A 228 9.69 5.12 3.83
N ILE A 229 10.53 5.90 3.14
CA ILE A 229 10.16 6.55 1.88
C ILE A 229 9.87 5.51 0.78
N ARG A 230 10.70 4.44 0.65
CA ARG A 230 10.44 3.34 -0.28
C ARG A 230 9.13 2.62 0.04
N GLU A 231 8.89 2.31 1.29
CA GLU A 231 7.64 1.71 1.77
C GLU A 231 6.43 2.59 1.49
N ALA A 232 6.59 3.91 1.56
CA ALA A 232 5.56 4.87 1.18
C ALA A 232 5.34 4.98 -0.34
N GLY A 233 6.17 4.34 -1.17
CA GLY A 233 6.10 4.39 -2.64
C GLY A 233 6.94 5.49 -3.29
N GLY A 234 7.76 6.22 -2.52
CA GLY A 234 8.70 7.22 -3.01
C GLY A 234 10.06 6.63 -3.44
N GLU A 235 10.87 7.45 -4.06
CA GLU A 235 12.25 7.14 -4.45
C GLU A 235 13.23 7.99 -3.63
N PRO A 236 13.92 7.42 -2.63
CA PRO A 236 14.84 8.17 -1.78
C PRO A 236 16.22 8.36 -2.43
N PHE A 237 16.76 9.54 -2.27
CA PHE A 237 18.13 9.92 -2.63
C PHE A 237 18.86 10.37 -1.36
N ILE A 238 19.79 9.55 -0.89
CA ILE A 238 20.62 9.87 0.29
C ILE A 238 21.70 10.83 -0.15
N LEU A 239 21.66 12.05 0.40
CA LEU A 239 22.64 13.08 0.16
C LEU A 239 23.71 13.08 1.27
N GLN A 240 24.85 13.69 0.98
CA GLN A 240 25.93 13.83 1.97
C GLN A 240 25.44 14.63 3.18
N ALA A 241 25.80 14.17 4.38
CA ALA A 241 25.49 14.90 5.61
C ALA A 241 26.12 16.29 5.61
N ILE A 242 25.37 17.27 6.07
CA ILE A 242 25.83 18.68 6.13
C ILE A 242 26.38 18.94 7.51
N HIS A 243 27.55 19.50 7.56
CA HIS A 243 28.12 20.02 8.82
C HIS A 243 27.33 21.23 9.32
N ASP A 244 27.50 21.60 10.59
CA ASP A 244 26.78 22.69 11.26
C ASP A 244 27.23 24.07 10.77
N ASP A 245 27.12 24.30 9.44
CA ASP A 245 27.35 25.58 8.78
C ASP A 245 26.06 26.04 8.09
N LEU A 246 25.52 27.16 8.52
CA LEU A 246 24.25 27.71 8.04
C LEU A 246 24.26 28.02 6.54
N ASN A 247 25.36 28.51 5.98
CA ASN A 247 25.43 28.89 4.57
C ASN A 247 25.49 27.63 3.68
N LEU A 248 26.28 26.64 4.08
CA LEU A 248 26.37 25.36 3.41
C LEU A 248 25.02 24.61 3.48
N ALA A 249 24.40 24.57 4.65
CA ALA A 249 23.08 23.95 4.83
C ALA A 249 22.03 24.61 3.94
N ARG A 250 22.02 25.93 3.87
CA ARG A 250 21.10 26.69 2.99
C ARG A 250 21.32 26.37 1.52
N ALA A 251 22.56 26.37 1.06
CA ALA A 251 22.90 26.07 -0.33
C ALA A 251 22.46 24.65 -0.69
N SER A 252 22.80 23.66 0.13
CA SER A 252 22.44 22.25 -0.10
C SER A 252 20.92 22.01 -0.09
N VAL A 253 20.17 22.66 0.82
CA VAL A 253 18.70 22.54 0.82
C VAL A 253 18.10 23.15 -0.43
N ARG A 254 18.56 24.31 -0.89
CA ARG A 254 18.06 24.93 -2.13
C ARG A 254 18.39 24.10 -3.37
N GLU A 255 19.59 23.56 -3.44
CA GLU A 255 19.96 22.64 -4.51
C GLU A 255 19.07 21.39 -4.50
N ALA A 256 18.82 20.80 -3.32
CA ALA A 256 17.93 19.66 -3.19
C ALA A 256 16.48 20.02 -3.57
N ILE A 257 15.96 21.18 -3.17
CA ILE A 257 14.63 21.65 -3.57
C ILE A 257 14.51 21.81 -5.10
N ALA A 258 15.56 22.31 -5.75
CA ALA A 258 15.55 22.44 -7.20
C ALA A 258 15.51 21.08 -7.91
N ALA A 259 16.22 20.07 -7.38
CA ALA A 259 16.43 18.77 -8.03
C ALA A 259 15.41 17.68 -7.67
N TYR A 260 14.73 17.77 -6.53
CA TYR A 260 13.84 16.73 -6.00
C TYR A 260 12.44 17.28 -5.72
N ASP A 261 11.47 16.38 -5.47
CA ASP A 261 10.06 16.74 -5.25
C ASP A 261 9.79 17.07 -3.77
N ILE A 262 10.50 16.38 -2.88
CA ILE A 262 10.43 16.55 -1.42
C ILE A 262 11.85 16.55 -0.88
N VAL A 263 12.10 17.37 0.15
CA VAL A 263 13.34 17.34 0.92
C VAL A 263 13.05 16.97 2.37
N VAL A 264 13.78 15.98 2.90
CA VAL A 264 13.67 15.53 4.30
C VAL A 264 15.05 15.66 4.96
N THR A 265 15.11 16.37 6.07
CA THR A 265 16.33 16.45 6.90
C THR A 265 16.10 15.83 8.26
N SER A 266 17.12 15.23 8.84
CA SER A 266 17.15 14.74 10.22
C SER A 266 18.23 15.48 11.00
N GLY A 267 17.84 16.10 12.11
CA GLY A 267 18.72 16.96 12.92
C GLY A 267 18.60 18.46 12.57
N GLY A 268 19.33 19.31 13.27
CA GLY A 268 19.34 20.76 13.06
C GLY A 268 18.02 21.48 13.41
N VAL A 269 17.12 20.87 14.17
CA VAL A 269 15.81 21.43 14.57
C VAL A 269 15.68 21.65 16.08
N SER A 270 16.78 21.64 16.80
CA SER A 270 16.82 21.84 18.26
C SER A 270 16.47 23.28 18.62
N VAL A 271 16.06 23.50 19.86
CA VAL A 271 15.85 24.83 20.43
C VAL A 271 17.18 25.52 20.83
N GLY A 272 18.33 24.90 20.56
CA GLY A 272 19.67 25.42 20.90
C GLY A 272 20.21 26.43 19.89
N ASP A 273 21.41 26.93 20.17
CA ASP A 273 22.11 27.94 19.35
C ASP A 273 22.49 27.46 17.94
N PHE A 274 22.40 26.15 17.69
CA PHE A 274 22.69 25.49 16.41
C PHE A 274 21.43 25.04 15.65
N ASP A 275 20.30 25.77 15.76
CA ASP A 275 19.06 25.48 15.02
C ASP A 275 19.15 26.02 13.56
N ILE A 276 19.98 25.37 12.75
CA ILE A 276 20.22 25.73 11.35
C ILE A 276 18.92 25.71 10.53
N MET A 277 18.10 24.68 10.72
CA MET A 277 16.83 24.53 9.99
C MET A 277 15.80 25.56 10.47
N GLY A 278 15.80 25.90 11.77
CA GLY A 278 14.96 26.97 12.29
C GLY A 278 15.30 28.34 11.69
N ASP A 279 16.57 28.63 11.46
CA ASP A 279 16.99 29.88 10.83
C ASP A 279 16.70 29.91 9.32
N LEU A 280 16.79 28.76 8.65
CA LEU A 280 16.43 28.62 7.23
C LEU A 280 14.93 28.87 6.98
N VAL A 281 14.05 28.28 7.79
CA VAL A 281 12.59 28.39 7.59
C VAL A 281 12.00 29.75 8.00
N ARG A 282 12.78 30.60 8.64
CA ARG A 282 12.37 31.99 8.97
C ARG A 282 12.69 33.03 7.88
N GLN A 283 13.27 32.60 6.76
CA GLN A 283 13.55 33.49 5.65
C GLN A 283 12.27 33.99 4.99
N LYS A 284 12.30 35.20 4.40
CA LYS A 284 11.12 35.84 3.81
C LYS A 284 10.54 35.08 2.61
N ASP A 285 11.34 34.28 1.93
CA ASP A 285 11.02 33.46 0.76
C ASP A 285 10.65 32.02 1.10
N VAL A 286 10.54 31.68 2.39
CA VAL A 286 10.12 30.37 2.89
C VAL A 286 8.78 30.48 3.58
N ASN A 287 7.81 29.68 3.11
CA ASN A 287 6.51 29.58 3.77
C ASN A 287 6.54 28.48 4.84
N MET A 288 6.79 28.85 6.08
CA MET A 288 6.79 27.92 7.21
C MET A 288 5.36 27.52 7.57
N LEU A 289 5.00 26.25 7.39
CA LEU A 289 3.68 25.71 7.73
C LEU A 289 3.52 25.55 9.25
N PHE A 290 4.52 24.99 9.91
CA PHE A 290 4.64 24.87 11.37
C PHE A 290 6.09 24.51 11.76
N ASN A 291 6.43 24.77 13.02
CA ASN A 291 7.74 24.40 13.61
C ASN A 291 7.60 23.76 15.00
N LYS A 292 6.38 23.40 15.39
CA LYS A 292 6.07 22.67 16.63
C LYS A 292 4.72 21.98 16.51
N VAL A 293 4.65 20.72 16.98
CA VAL A 293 3.44 19.92 17.00
C VAL A 293 3.15 19.42 18.41
N THR A 294 1.87 19.35 18.81
CA THR A 294 1.45 18.85 20.13
C THR A 294 1.48 17.33 20.16
N MET A 295 2.66 16.75 19.91
CA MET A 295 2.86 15.30 19.90
C MET A 295 4.15 14.90 20.64
N ARG A 296 4.24 13.64 21.01
CA ARG A 296 5.46 12.99 21.52
C ARG A 296 5.56 11.57 20.94
N PRO A 297 6.79 11.14 20.51
CA PRO A 297 7.99 11.97 20.37
C PRO A 297 7.88 12.94 19.19
N GLY A 298 8.86 13.84 18.99
CA GLY A 298 8.99 14.62 17.77
C GLY A 298 8.26 15.99 17.77
N SER A 299 7.97 16.58 18.95
CA SER A 299 7.26 17.88 19.04
C SER A 299 7.93 19.03 18.29
N VAL A 300 9.20 18.95 17.98
CA VAL A 300 9.97 20.00 17.24
C VAL A 300 10.00 19.77 15.73
N THR A 301 9.20 18.85 15.20
CA THR A 301 9.06 18.66 13.75
C THR A 301 8.65 19.97 13.07
N THR A 302 9.35 20.30 11.99
CA THR A 302 9.09 21.48 11.18
C THR A 302 8.71 21.05 9.75
N ALA A 303 7.73 21.75 9.17
CA ALA A 303 7.44 21.67 7.75
C ALA A 303 7.37 23.07 7.15
N ALA A 304 7.91 23.19 5.94
CA ALA A 304 7.92 24.44 5.19
C ALA A 304 7.74 24.17 3.68
N VAL A 305 7.40 25.20 2.94
CA VAL A 305 7.33 25.20 1.48
C VAL A 305 8.36 26.18 0.94
N ILE A 306 9.20 25.71 0.03
CA ILE A 306 10.20 26.48 -0.70
C ILE A 306 9.97 26.21 -2.20
N ASP A 307 9.78 27.24 -2.99
CA ASP A 307 9.54 27.14 -4.43
C ASP A 307 8.42 26.14 -4.80
N GLY A 308 7.36 26.10 -3.98
CA GLY A 308 6.20 25.20 -4.15
C GLY A 308 6.41 23.76 -3.69
N LYS A 309 7.61 23.39 -3.22
CA LYS A 309 7.96 22.04 -2.77
C LYS A 309 8.09 21.94 -1.25
N LEU A 310 7.78 20.77 -0.70
CA LEU A 310 7.78 20.53 0.74
C LEU A 310 9.18 20.19 1.26
N LEU A 311 9.55 20.86 2.36
CA LEU A 311 10.69 20.57 3.19
C LEU A 311 10.21 20.08 4.56
N PHE A 312 10.65 18.91 4.97
CA PHE A 312 10.45 18.37 6.32
C PHE A 312 11.78 18.37 7.07
N ALA A 313 11.82 19.03 8.21
CA ALA A 313 12.96 18.97 9.12
C ALA A 313 12.53 18.21 10.38
N LEU A 314 13.00 16.96 10.48
CA LEU A 314 12.68 16.02 11.53
C LEU A 314 13.72 16.05 12.64
N SER A 315 13.36 15.54 13.81
CA SER A 315 14.27 15.44 14.96
C SER A 315 15.47 14.56 14.64
N GLY A 316 16.65 14.91 15.19
CA GLY A 316 17.82 14.03 15.16
C GLY A 316 17.67 12.75 16.01
N ASN A 317 16.76 12.75 16.99
CA ASN A 317 16.46 11.57 17.79
C ASN A 317 15.74 10.51 16.95
N PRO A 318 16.26 9.25 16.86
CA PRO A 318 15.77 8.22 15.95
C PRO A 318 14.28 7.91 16.07
N GLY A 319 13.77 7.68 17.30
CA GLY A 319 12.35 7.37 17.51
C GLY A 319 11.44 8.54 17.15
N ALA A 320 11.88 9.79 17.35
CA ALA A 320 11.13 10.97 16.95
C ALA A 320 11.17 11.17 15.43
N CYS A 321 12.30 10.90 14.80
CA CYS A 321 12.48 10.93 13.35
C CYS A 321 11.56 9.91 12.67
N PHE A 322 11.56 8.69 13.17
CA PHE A 322 10.70 7.59 12.69
C PHE A 322 9.21 7.99 12.71
N VAL A 323 8.71 8.40 13.89
CA VAL A 323 7.30 8.80 14.05
C VAL A 323 6.95 10.02 13.19
N GLY A 324 7.85 11.00 13.09
CA GLY A 324 7.64 12.18 12.24
C GLY A 324 7.54 11.83 10.76
N CYS A 325 8.34 10.88 10.28
CA CYS A 325 8.25 10.37 8.91
C CYS A 325 6.90 9.68 8.64
N GLU A 326 6.46 8.79 9.55
CA GLU A 326 5.19 8.07 9.41
C GLU A 326 3.97 9.01 9.42
N LEU A 327 4.00 10.07 10.24
CA LEU A 327 2.86 10.98 10.39
C LEU A 327 2.81 12.09 9.32
N PHE A 328 3.94 12.47 8.71
CA PHE A 328 3.99 13.64 7.82
C PHE A 328 4.57 13.34 6.45
N VAL A 329 5.71 12.65 6.34
CA VAL A 329 6.37 12.38 5.06
C VAL A 329 5.65 11.29 4.27
N ARG A 330 5.32 10.16 4.92
CA ARG A 330 4.56 9.07 4.31
C ARG A 330 3.24 9.56 3.70
N PRO A 331 2.33 10.23 4.43
CA PRO A 331 1.07 10.67 3.84
C PRO A 331 1.25 11.67 2.70
N THR A 332 2.30 12.50 2.74
CA THR A 332 2.63 13.40 1.62
C THR A 332 2.95 12.60 0.35
N ILE A 333 3.81 11.61 0.43
CA ILE A 333 4.16 10.72 -0.68
C ILE A 333 2.90 10.01 -1.21
N GLN A 334 2.08 9.47 -0.31
CA GLN A 334 0.83 8.78 -0.66
C GLN A 334 -0.18 9.71 -1.35
N MET A 335 -0.30 10.97 -0.92
CA MET A 335 -1.13 11.99 -1.59
C MET A 335 -0.63 12.30 -2.99
N MET A 336 0.69 12.44 -3.17
CA MET A 336 1.29 12.68 -4.49
C MET A 336 1.04 11.49 -5.45
N LEU A 337 0.92 10.28 -4.93
CA LEU A 337 0.56 9.07 -5.66
C LEU A 337 -0.97 8.89 -5.81
N SER A 338 -1.77 9.85 -5.33
CA SER A 338 -3.25 9.79 -5.32
C SER A 338 -3.80 8.53 -4.61
N SER A 339 -3.10 8.02 -3.60
CA SER A 339 -3.59 6.92 -2.78
C SER A 339 -4.95 7.28 -2.17
N ALA A 340 -5.90 6.34 -2.20
CA ALA A 340 -7.21 6.49 -1.55
C ALA A 340 -7.09 6.57 -0.02
N HIS A 341 -5.99 6.03 0.53
CA HIS A 341 -5.73 5.97 1.97
C HIS A 341 -4.33 6.48 2.27
N PRO A 342 -4.09 7.82 2.24
CA PRO A 342 -2.76 8.37 2.39
C PRO A 342 -2.20 8.24 3.82
N TYR A 343 -3.08 8.16 4.82
CA TYR A 343 -2.70 8.04 6.23
C TYR A 343 -2.61 6.57 6.66
N LEU A 344 -1.89 6.32 7.76
CA LEU A 344 -1.86 5.01 8.40
C LEU A 344 -3.26 4.57 8.82
N GLN A 345 -3.57 3.28 8.67
CA GLN A 345 -4.85 2.72 9.10
C GLN A 345 -4.94 2.72 10.62
N THR A 346 -6.10 3.13 11.13
CA THR A 346 -6.40 3.08 12.56
C THR A 346 -7.14 1.80 12.88
N TRP A 347 -6.59 1.01 13.81
CA TRP A 347 -7.28 -0.14 14.38
C TRP A 347 -7.57 0.09 15.85
N THR A 348 -8.48 -0.72 16.39
CA THR A 348 -8.74 -0.83 17.82
C THR A 348 -8.07 -2.11 18.33
N ALA A 349 -7.30 -2.00 19.41
CA ALA A 349 -6.61 -3.10 20.06
C ALA A 349 -6.80 -3.01 21.59
N LYS A 350 -6.51 -4.10 22.30
CA LYS A 350 -6.35 -4.06 23.76
C LYS A 350 -4.90 -3.69 24.12
N LEU A 351 -4.72 -2.87 25.14
CA LEU A 351 -3.38 -2.58 25.65
C LEU A 351 -2.82 -3.85 26.33
N GLY A 352 -1.63 -4.26 25.95
CA GLY A 352 -1.05 -5.53 26.38
C GLY A 352 -0.13 -5.44 27.61
N ALA A 353 0.11 -4.23 28.12
CA ALA A 353 0.82 -3.94 29.35
C ALA A 353 0.56 -2.49 29.77
N ASP A 354 0.63 -2.19 31.06
CA ASP A 354 0.45 -0.83 31.59
C ASP A 354 1.37 0.19 30.94
N TYR A 355 0.83 1.35 30.62
CA TYR A 355 1.58 2.50 30.11
C TYR A 355 1.34 3.72 31.00
N THR A 356 2.24 3.94 31.94
CA THR A 356 2.08 4.93 33.04
C THR A 356 2.68 6.31 32.76
N LYS A 357 3.27 6.52 31.55
CA LYS A 357 3.86 7.80 31.21
C LYS A 357 2.78 8.84 30.91
N VAL A 358 2.61 9.78 31.81
CA VAL A 358 1.67 10.91 31.69
C VAL A 358 2.27 12.06 30.91
N ASN A 359 1.42 12.81 30.21
CA ASN A 359 1.88 14.00 29.50
C ASN A 359 0.73 14.83 28.89
N ASN A 360 1.02 16.08 28.52
CA ASN A 360 0.04 17.05 28.00
C ASN A 360 -0.17 16.97 26.48
N TYR A 361 0.55 16.08 25.78
CA TYR A 361 0.49 15.93 24.33
C TYR A 361 0.04 14.51 23.98
N THR A 362 -0.58 14.33 22.83
CA THR A 362 -0.77 12.99 22.27
C THR A 362 0.57 12.28 22.10
N ARG A 363 0.68 11.04 22.59
CA ARG A 363 1.86 10.21 22.38
C ARG A 363 1.58 9.15 21.33
N PHE A 364 2.59 8.93 20.48
CA PHE A 364 2.62 7.86 19.49
C PHE A 364 3.68 6.85 19.95
N VAL A 365 3.20 5.83 20.67
CA VAL A 365 4.06 4.85 21.32
C VAL A 365 4.33 3.70 20.38
N ARG A 366 5.60 3.48 20.02
CA ARG A 366 6.01 2.33 19.21
C ARG A 366 5.68 1.04 19.94
N SER A 367 5.05 0.09 19.24
CA SER A 367 4.44 -1.07 19.84
C SER A 367 4.40 -2.24 18.87
N SER A 368 4.49 -3.46 19.38
CA SER A 368 4.21 -4.66 18.61
C SER A 368 2.74 -5.05 18.71
N LEU A 369 2.27 -5.85 17.74
CA LEU A 369 0.92 -6.40 17.72
C LEU A 369 0.99 -7.91 18.00
N GLU A 370 0.11 -8.40 18.87
CA GLU A 370 -0.08 -9.82 19.17
C GLU A 370 -1.55 -10.22 19.07
N ILE A 371 -1.83 -11.42 18.62
CA ILE A 371 -3.17 -12.02 18.71
C ILE A 371 -3.20 -13.01 19.87
N ARG A 372 -4.08 -12.75 20.84
CA ARG A 372 -4.35 -13.63 21.97
C ARG A 372 -5.82 -14.04 21.95
N SER A 373 -6.10 -15.32 21.75
CA SER A 373 -7.49 -15.85 21.71
C SER A 373 -8.43 -15.07 20.76
N GLY A 374 -7.92 -14.66 19.58
CA GLY A 374 -8.69 -13.92 18.57
C GLY A 374 -8.83 -12.41 18.82
N GLN A 375 -8.27 -11.89 19.92
CA GLN A 375 -8.23 -10.46 20.24
C GLN A 375 -6.85 -9.88 19.92
N VAL A 376 -6.80 -8.72 19.27
CA VAL A 376 -5.56 -7.99 18.99
C VAL A 376 -5.14 -7.21 20.24
N TYR A 377 -3.87 -7.37 20.62
CA TYR A 377 -3.20 -6.63 21.68
C TYR A 377 -2.06 -5.80 21.11
N ALA A 378 -1.93 -4.56 21.59
CA ALA A 378 -0.82 -3.69 21.31
C ALA A 378 0.10 -3.62 22.53
N ILE A 379 1.35 -4.07 22.36
CA ILE A 379 2.33 -4.15 23.45
C ILE A 379 3.28 -2.95 23.33
N PRO A 380 3.24 -2.00 24.28
CA PRO A 380 4.14 -0.86 24.27
C PRO A 380 5.61 -1.28 24.30
N ALA A 381 6.46 -0.66 23.48
CA ALA A 381 7.89 -0.90 23.54
C ALA A 381 8.42 -0.61 24.94
N ARG A 382 9.26 -1.51 25.48
CA ARG A 382 9.87 -1.35 26.81
C ARG A 382 10.65 -0.04 26.96
N VAL A 383 11.28 0.43 25.86
CA VAL A 383 12.01 1.68 25.79
C VAL A 383 11.41 2.51 24.66
N ASP A 384 10.63 3.55 24.98
CA ASP A 384 9.92 4.41 24.02
C ASP A 384 10.42 5.86 23.98
N GLU A 385 11.57 6.13 24.61
CA GLU A 385 12.21 7.44 24.56
C GLU A 385 12.49 7.85 23.10
N SER A 386 12.48 9.17 22.86
CA SER A 386 12.72 9.72 21.52
C SER A 386 14.08 9.31 20.91
N SER A 387 15.08 9.05 21.76
CA SER A 387 16.41 8.60 21.36
C SER A 387 16.54 7.08 21.19
N ALA A 388 15.53 6.30 21.59
CA ALA A 388 15.58 4.85 21.50
C ALA A 388 15.52 4.38 20.04
N MET A 389 16.58 3.69 19.60
CA MET A 389 16.73 3.17 18.24
C MET A 389 16.30 1.70 18.12
N VAL A 390 16.77 0.85 19.03
CA VAL A 390 16.69 -0.61 18.88
C VAL A 390 15.24 -1.11 18.85
N THR A 391 14.34 -0.47 19.58
CA THR A 391 12.91 -0.85 19.64
C THR A 391 12.13 -0.48 18.38
N ILE A 392 12.69 0.32 17.46
CA ILE A 392 12.02 0.65 16.20
C ILE A 392 11.81 -0.60 15.33
N LYS A 393 12.78 -1.51 15.32
CA LYS A 393 12.75 -2.74 14.50
C LYS A 393 11.60 -3.70 14.84
N ASP A 394 11.06 -3.60 16.04
CA ASP A 394 9.99 -4.47 16.57
C ASP A 394 8.63 -3.73 16.60
N SER A 395 8.50 -2.62 15.87
CA SER A 395 7.30 -1.79 15.89
C SER A 395 6.38 -2.15 14.72
N ASP A 396 5.22 -2.75 15.02
CA ASP A 396 4.14 -3.04 14.06
C ASP A 396 3.11 -1.94 14.00
N CYS A 397 3.01 -1.14 15.08
CA CYS A 397 2.05 -0.05 15.19
C CYS A 397 2.56 1.07 16.11
N LEU A 398 1.82 2.17 16.08
CA LEU A 398 1.94 3.27 17.05
C LEU A 398 0.66 3.33 17.88
N ILE A 399 0.73 3.05 19.20
CA ILE A 399 -0.42 3.30 20.09
C ILE A 399 -0.60 4.81 20.21
N VAL A 400 -1.83 5.28 19.99
CA VAL A 400 -2.22 6.67 20.16
C VAL A 400 -2.70 6.90 21.58
N VAL A 401 -1.83 7.43 22.43
CA VAL A 401 -2.16 7.76 23.83
C VAL A 401 -2.56 9.23 23.91
N PRO A 402 -3.80 9.56 24.22
CA PRO A 402 -4.24 10.95 24.37
C PRO A 402 -3.55 11.61 25.57
N PRO A 403 -3.61 12.94 25.72
CA PRO A 403 -3.18 13.60 26.94
C PRO A 403 -3.86 12.96 28.17
N THR A 404 -3.07 12.52 29.14
CA THR A 404 -3.57 11.80 30.32
C THR A 404 -2.78 12.19 31.57
N THR A 405 -3.44 12.13 32.71
CA THR A 405 -2.86 12.34 34.05
C THR A 405 -2.61 11.04 34.81
N GLU A 406 -3.18 9.91 34.35
CA GLU A 406 -3.16 8.62 35.06
C GLU A 406 -2.45 7.51 34.28
N GLY A 407 -2.20 7.73 32.97
CA GLY A 407 -1.69 6.67 32.09
C GLY A 407 -2.83 5.79 31.54
N LEU A 408 -2.48 4.59 31.05
CA LEU A 408 -3.40 3.58 30.54
C LEU A 408 -3.05 2.23 31.16
N HIS A 409 -4.06 1.40 31.44
CA HIS A 409 -3.88 0.09 32.05
C HIS A 409 -4.02 -1.06 31.07
N GLU A 410 -3.34 -2.18 31.37
CA GLU A 410 -3.47 -3.42 30.59
C GLU A 410 -4.95 -3.81 30.46
N GLY A 411 -5.33 -4.23 29.23
CA GLY A 411 -6.72 -4.61 28.89
C GLY A 411 -7.61 -3.46 28.46
N GLU A 412 -7.22 -2.20 28.64
CA GLU A 412 -7.97 -1.05 28.11
C GLU A 412 -7.97 -1.05 26.59
N GLU A 413 -9.03 -0.48 26.01
CA GLU A 413 -9.13 -0.29 24.57
C GLU A 413 -8.31 0.91 24.13
N VAL A 414 -7.47 0.71 23.11
CA VAL A 414 -6.59 1.74 22.56
C VAL A 414 -6.69 1.80 21.05
N HIS A 415 -6.50 2.98 20.47
CA HIS A 415 -6.33 3.15 19.04
C HIS A 415 -4.86 2.98 18.67
N VAL A 416 -4.63 2.26 17.59
CA VAL A 416 -3.29 2.04 17.03
C VAL A 416 -3.25 2.46 15.57
N LEU A 417 -2.16 3.11 15.15
CA LEU A 417 -1.83 3.35 13.75
C LEU A 417 -0.94 2.21 13.28
N VAL A 418 -1.45 1.40 12.36
CA VAL A 418 -0.75 0.21 11.85
C VAL A 418 0.33 0.64 10.87
N LEU A 419 1.57 0.23 11.11
CA LEU A 419 2.71 0.49 10.23
C LEU A 419 2.68 -0.46 9.02
N GLN A 420 3.14 0.02 7.89
CA GLN A 420 3.24 -0.81 6.69
C GLN A 420 4.35 -1.86 6.89
N GLY A 421 4.03 -3.13 6.66
CA GLY A 421 4.94 -4.25 6.94
C GLY A 421 4.89 -4.76 8.38
N GLY A 422 4.10 -4.14 9.26
CA GLY A 422 3.81 -4.67 10.59
C GLY A 422 3.23 -6.08 10.48
N GLN A 423 3.82 -7.02 11.17
CA GLN A 423 3.34 -8.41 11.23
C GLN A 423 2.55 -8.57 12.53
N VAL A 424 1.32 -9.06 12.40
CA VAL A 424 0.54 -9.47 13.58
C VAL A 424 0.97 -10.91 13.88
N MET A 425 1.74 -11.10 14.94
CA MET A 425 2.18 -12.42 15.41
C MET A 425 1.18 -13.08 16.37
#